data_6a1f1665a64fb1e221f60e79d89f5caf
#
_entry.id   6a1f1665a64fb1e221f60e79d89f5caf
#
_cell.length_a   1.000
_cell.length_b   1.000
_cell.length_c   1.000
_cell.angle_alpha   90.00
_cell.angle_beta   90.00
_cell.angle_gamma   90.00
#
_symmetry.space_group_name_H-M   'P 1'
#
loop_
_entity.id
_entity.type
_entity.pdbx_description
1 polymer ?
#
loop_
_entity_poly.entity_id
_entity_poly.type
_entity_poly.pdbx_seq_one_letter_code
_entity_poly.pdbx_strand_id
1 'polypeptide(L)'
;MSECSCHAEASNEAERRILRFALVLNATMFVVGVVAGLIAQSMGLIADSLDMLADASAYGIALVAWHRTASFKASAATLSGTLLLILGAGVLAGVVWRLVAGSHPEGVWMMGIAFIALIVNATVLRLLERFRHGEVHLRATWLFTRVDVIANLAVITSGVLVLLLHSAVPDLVIGAAIACYVLKEALGILREAKEARIAALAPIGKP
;
A
#
# COMPACT_ATOMS: atom_id res chain seq x y z
N MET A 1 -8.08 35.74 -19.85
CA MET A 1 -8.64 34.38 -19.53
C MET A 1 -7.67 33.22 -19.81
N SER A 2 -6.37 33.48 -20.05
CA SER A 2 -5.34 32.46 -20.37
C SER A 2 -4.49 32.01 -19.17
N GLU A 3 -4.47 32.75 -18.07
CA GLU A 3 -3.64 32.39 -16.91
C GLU A 3 -4.18 31.20 -16.05
N CYS A 4 -5.50 31.05 -15.96
CA CYS A 4 -6.10 29.93 -15.20
C CYS A 4 -5.83 28.57 -15.82
N SER A 5 -5.71 28.48 -17.15
CA SER A 5 -5.44 27.20 -17.85
C SER A 5 -4.01 26.71 -17.60
N CYS A 6 -3.03 27.59 -17.66
CA CYS A 6 -1.62 27.25 -17.44
C CYS A 6 -1.32 26.83 -16.00
N HIS A 7 -2.01 27.42 -15.02
CA HIS A 7 -1.85 27.03 -13.60
C HIS A 7 -2.44 25.64 -13.31
N ALA A 8 -3.58 25.29 -13.91
CA ALA A 8 -4.21 23.99 -13.77
C ALA A 8 -3.38 22.89 -14.47
N GLU A 9 -2.82 23.16 -15.65
CA GLU A 9 -1.94 22.22 -16.37
C GLU A 9 -0.63 21.97 -15.63
N ALA A 10 0.02 23.02 -15.10
CA ALA A 10 1.25 22.90 -14.32
C ALA A 10 1.02 22.16 -12.98
N SER A 11 -0.11 22.35 -12.34
CA SER A 11 -0.52 21.59 -11.14
C SER A 11 -0.68 20.10 -11.46
N ASN A 12 -1.32 19.77 -12.56
CA ASN A 12 -1.53 18.39 -13.02
C ASN A 12 -0.23 17.67 -13.38
N GLU A 13 0.74 18.34 -14.00
CA GLU A 13 2.03 17.73 -14.32
C GLU A 13 2.88 17.44 -13.07
N ALA A 14 2.90 18.36 -12.12
CA ALA A 14 3.61 18.18 -10.86
C ALA A 14 3.03 17.02 -10.06
N GLU A 15 1.71 16.90 -9.99
CA GLU A 15 0.98 15.81 -9.37
C GLU A 15 1.32 14.47 -10.00
N ARG A 16 1.23 14.37 -11.33
CA ARG A 16 1.58 13.14 -12.07
C ARG A 16 3.03 12.71 -11.86
N ARG A 17 3.94 13.67 -11.75
CA ARG A 17 5.35 13.36 -11.45
C ARG A 17 5.51 12.73 -10.07
N ILE A 18 4.83 13.28 -9.05
CA ILE A 18 4.86 12.75 -7.69
C ILE A 18 4.22 11.37 -7.62
N LEU A 19 3.06 11.16 -8.25
CA LEU A 19 2.42 9.85 -8.29
C LEU A 19 3.28 8.80 -9.00
N ARG A 20 3.97 9.15 -10.10
CA ARG A 20 4.92 8.24 -10.77
C ARG A 20 6.09 7.89 -9.86
N PHE A 21 6.62 8.88 -9.18
CA PHE A 21 7.73 8.67 -8.24
C PHE A 21 7.31 7.77 -7.08
N ALA A 22 6.15 8.03 -6.47
CA ALA A 22 5.58 7.21 -5.42
C ALA A 22 5.30 5.78 -5.90
N LEU A 23 4.73 5.61 -7.11
CA LEU A 23 4.51 4.31 -7.73
C LEU A 23 5.81 3.51 -7.86
N VAL A 24 6.86 4.12 -8.42
CA VAL A 24 8.15 3.43 -8.63
C VAL A 24 8.78 3.05 -7.30
N LEU A 25 8.75 3.94 -6.32
CA LEU A 25 9.29 3.66 -4.99
C LEU A 25 8.54 2.51 -4.31
N ASN A 26 7.22 2.56 -4.26
CA ASN A 26 6.42 1.52 -3.61
C ASN A 26 6.52 0.18 -4.35
N ALA A 27 6.47 0.17 -5.69
CA ALA A 27 6.67 -1.05 -6.47
C ALA A 27 8.06 -1.67 -6.26
N THR A 28 9.11 -0.85 -6.17
CA THR A 28 10.47 -1.32 -5.87
C THR A 28 10.55 -1.89 -4.46
N MET A 29 10.01 -1.18 -3.48
CA MET A 29 10.02 -1.60 -2.07
C MET A 29 9.16 -2.84 -1.84
N PHE A 30 8.06 -3.01 -2.58
CA PHE A 30 7.30 -4.26 -2.58
C PHE A 30 8.20 -5.46 -2.93
N VAL A 31 8.93 -5.38 -4.04
CA VAL A 31 9.82 -6.48 -4.47
C VAL A 31 10.94 -6.72 -3.45
N VAL A 32 11.61 -5.66 -3.02
CA VAL A 32 12.69 -5.73 -2.03
C VAL A 32 12.18 -6.31 -0.71
N GLY A 33 11.03 -5.85 -0.22
CA GLY A 33 10.44 -6.28 1.03
C GLY A 33 9.96 -7.73 1.01
N VAL A 34 9.35 -8.19 -0.09
CA VAL A 34 8.98 -9.61 -0.24
C VAL A 34 10.23 -10.50 -0.22
N VAL A 35 11.24 -10.17 -1.02
CA VAL A 35 12.49 -10.95 -1.07
C VAL A 35 13.17 -10.97 0.30
N ALA A 36 13.31 -9.80 0.93
CA ALA A 36 13.92 -9.68 2.25
C ALA A 36 13.09 -10.40 3.33
N GLY A 37 11.76 -10.30 3.28
CA GLY A 37 10.87 -10.98 4.22
C GLY A 37 10.92 -12.50 4.11
N LEU A 38 11.10 -13.02 2.90
CA LEU A 38 11.32 -14.47 2.68
C LEU A 38 12.68 -14.90 3.23
N ILE A 39 13.74 -14.16 2.96
CA ILE A 39 15.11 -14.45 3.45
C ILE A 39 15.16 -14.34 4.98
N ALA A 40 14.62 -13.25 5.54
CA ALA A 40 14.59 -13.02 6.99
C ALA A 40 13.54 -13.85 7.73
N GLN A 41 12.77 -14.66 7.03
CA GLN A 41 11.65 -15.41 7.59
C GLN A 41 10.67 -14.53 8.41
N SER A 42 10.44 -13.29 7.99
CA SER A 42 9.59 -12.32 8.68
C SER A 42 8.23 -12.20 8.00
N MET A 43 7.17 -12.48 8.75
CA MET A 43 5.80 -12.25 8.29
C MET A 43 5.43 -10.77 8.33
N GLY A 44 6.03 -10.00 9.25
CA GLY A 44 5.89 -8.55 9.32
C GLY A 44 6.38 -7.85 8.05
N LEU A 45 7.59 -8.19 7.57
CA LEU A 45 8.14 -7.64 6.32
C LEU A 45 7.31 -8.04 5.10
N ILE A 46 6.83 -9.28 5.03
CA ILE A 46 5.99 -9.74 3.92
C ILE A 46 4.67 -8.97 3.92
N ALA A 47 4.03 -8.82 5.07
CA ALA A 47 2.77 -8.08 5.20
C ALA A 47 2.93 -6.59 4.84
N ASP A 48 3.98 -5.93 5.34
CA ASP A 48 4.34 -4.55 5.03
C ASP A 48 4.59 -4.34 3.51
N SER A 49 5.21 -5.33 2.86
CA SER A 49 5.40 -5.29 1.41
C SER A 49 4.07 -5.34 0.64
N LEU A 50 3.06 -6.08 1.12
CA LEU A 50 1.74 -6.09 0.47
C LEU A 50 1.02 -4.75 0.58
N ASP A 51 1.24 -4.01 1.65
CA ASP A 51 0.73 -2.65 1.80
C ASP A 51 1.34 -1.73 0.73
N MET A 52 2.65 -1.83 0.50
CA MET A 52 3.32 -1.12 -0.60
C MET A 52 2.80 -1.52 -1.99
N LEU A 53 2.37 -2.77 -2.19
CA LEU A 53 1.71 -3.19 -3.42
C LEU A 53 0.32 -2.56 -3.56
N ALA A 54 -0.43 -2.42 -2.46
CA ALA A 54 -1.73 -1.74 -2.45
C ALA A 54 -1.56 -0.28 -2.90
N ASP A 55 -0.61 0.43 -2.32
CA ASP A 55 -0.26 1.80 -2.67
C ASP A 55 0.19 1.95 -4.12
N ALA A 56 1.13 1.12 -4.58
CA ALA A 56 1.59 1.11 -5.96
C ALA A 56 0.42 0.88 -6.94
N SER A 57 -0.51 0.00 -6.59
CA SER A 57 -1.71 -0.26 -7.38
C SER A 57 -2.62 0.98 -7.45
N ALA A 58 -2.83 1.66 -6.32
CA ALA A 58 -3.63 2.88 -6.26
C ALA A 58 -3.01 4.01 -7.10
N TYR A 59 -1.69 4.24 -6.97
CA TYR A 59 -0.97 5.22 -7.78
C TYR A 59 -1.00 4.88 -9.28
N GLY A 60 -0.82 3.60 -9.62
CA GLY A 60 -0.90 3.11 -11.00
C GLY A 60 -2.28 3.35 -11.62
N ILE A 61 -3.34 3.01 -10.89
CA ILE A 61 -4.72 3.25 -11.32
C ILE A 61 -4.98 4.76 -11.48
N ALA A 62 -4.55 5.59 -10.53
CA ALA A 62 -4.71 7.04 -10.59
C ALA A 62 -4.02 7.63 -11.84
N LEU A 63 -2.81 7.20 -12.17
CA LEU A 63 -2.06 7.65 -13.34
C LEU A 63 -2.70 7.24 -14.67
N VAL A 64 -3.23 6.02 -14.77
CA VAL A 64 -3.87 5.49 -15.99
C VAL A 64 -5.30 6.01 -16.12
N ALA A 65 -5.95 6.33 -15.00
CA ALA A 65 -7.33 6.79 -14.91
C ALA A 65 -7.63 8.04 -15.72
N TRP A 66 -6.65 8.90 -15.96
CA TRP A 66 -6.81 10.21 -16.59
C TRP A 66 -7.45 10.19 -17.99
N HIS A 67 -7.21 9.12 -18.76
CA HIS A 67 -7.73 8.98 -20.14
C HIS A 67 -8.57 7.72 -20.35
N ARG A 68 -9.00 7.03 -19.30
CA ARG A 68 -9.71 5.74 -19.41
C ARG A 68 -11.14 5.81 -18.90
N THR A 69 -11.97 4.92 -19.47
CA THR A 69 -13.39 4.79 -19.08
C THR A 69 -13.54 4.36 -17.62
N ALA A 70 -14.66 4.71 -17.00
CA ALA A 70 -15.01 4.29 -15.65
C ALA A 70 -14.99 2.75 -15.50
N SER A 71 -15.43 2.03 -16.53
CA SER A 71 -15.41 0.56 -16.57
C SER A 71 -13.99 -0.01 -16.51
N PHE A 72 -13.04 0.59 -17.23
CA PHE A 72 -11.63 0.16 -17.16
C PHE A 72 -11.04 0.38 -15.76
N LYS A 73 -11.29 1.54 -15.16
CA LYS A 73 -10.84 1.88 -13.79
C LYS A 73 -11.38 0.87 -12.78
N ALA A 74 -12.68 0.57 -12.85
CA ALA A 74 -13.32 -0.40 -11.99
C ALA A 74 -12.74 -1.82 -12.17
N SER A 75 -12.43 -2.22 -13.40
CA SER A 75 -11.83 -3.54 -13.68
C SER A 75 -10.40 -3.63 -13.14
N ALA A 76 -9.58 -2.59 -13.31
CA ALA A 76 -8.22 -2.52 -12.77
C ALA A 76 -8.23 -2.57 -11.23
N ALA A 77 -9.14 -1.81 -10.58
CA ALA A 77 -9.32 -1.83 -9.14
C ALA A 77 -9.79 -3.22 -8.64
N THR A 78 -10.71 -3.87 -9.38
CA THR A 78 -11.17 -5.23 -9.03
C THR A 78 -10.01 -6.23 -9.09
N LEU A 79 -9.17 -6.18 -10.13
CA LEU A 79 -8.01 -7.06 -10.26
C LEU A 79 -7.02 -6.84 -9.11
N SER A 80 -6.69 -5.59 -8.82
CA SER A 80 -5.78 -5.20 -7.73
C SER A 80 -6.31 -5.64 -6.37
N GLY A 81 -7.56 -5.32 -6.03
CA GLY A 81 -8.17 -5.72 -4.77
C GLY A 81 -8.28 -7.23 -4.61
N THR A 82 -8.57 -7.98 -5.68
CA THR A 82 -8.60 -9.45 -5.64
C THR A 82 -7.21 -10.03 -5.38
N LEU A 83 -6.18 -9.51 -6.05
CA LEU A 83 -4.79 -9.95 -5.84
C LEU A 83 -4.36 -9.70 -4.40
N LEU A 84 -4.61 -8.50 -3.86
CA LEU A 84 -4.29 -8.15 -2.47
C LEU A 84 -5.04 -9.03 -1.47
N LEU A 85 -6.31 -9.36 -1.76
CA LEU A 85 -7.09 -10.25 -0.90
C LEU A 85 -6.48 -11.65 -0.83
N ILE A 86 -6.09 -12.22 -1.98
CA ILE A 86 -5.45 -13.54 -2.05
C ILE A 86 -4.11 -13.53 -1.33
N LEU A 87 -3.27 -12.53 -1.59
CA LEU A 87 -1.93 -12.43 -0.99
C LEU A 87 -2.02 -12.18 0.52
N GLY A 88 -2.89 -11.28 0.97
CA GLY A 88 -3.09 -11.00 2.39
C GLY A 88 -3.63 -12.23 3.16
N ALA A 89 -4.56 -12.99 2.57
CA ALA A 89 -5.00 -14.25 3.13
C ALA A 89 -3.85 -15.27 3.18
N GLY A 90 -2.99 -15.30 2.17
CA GLY A 90 -1.77 -16.13 2.15
C GLY A 90 -0.81 -15.77 3.27
N VAL A 91 -0.63 -14.48 3.60
CA VAL A 91 0.19 -14.05 4.74
C VAL A 91 -0.42 -14.53 6.05
N LEU A 92 -1.73 -14.39 6.27
CA LEU A 92 -2.39 -14.91 7.48
C LEU A 92 -2.25 -16.44 7.61
N ALA A 93 -2.42 -17.17 6.52
CA ALA A 93 -2.17 -18.62 6.51
C ALA A 93 -0.71 -18.93 6.86
N GLY A 94 0.24 -18.14 6.34
CA GLY A 94 1.67 -18.24 6.68
C GLY A 94 1.96 -17.96 8.16
N VAL A 95 1.29 -16.99 8.76
CA VAL A 95 1.38 -16.70 10.20
C VAL A 95 0.92 -17.91 11.00
N VAL A 96 -0.26 -18.46 10.68
CA VAL A 96 -0.81 -19.65 11.37
C VAL A 96 0.14 -20.84 11.22
N TRP A 97 0.65 -21.07 10.00
CA TRP A 97 1.61 -22.14 9.76
C TRP A 97 2.87 -22.00 10.62
N ARG A 98 3.45 -20.79 10.69
CA ARG A 98 4.66 -20.52 11.47
C ARG A 98 4.45 -20.58 12.98
N LEU A 99 3.25 -20.28 13.46
CA LEU A 99 2.88 -20.50 14.87
C LEU A 99 2.95 -21.97 15.27
N VAL A 100 2.59 -22.88 14.34
CA VAL A 100 2.58 -24.33 14.59
C VAL A 100 3.93 -24.97 14.27
N ALA A 101 4.50 -24.64 13.11
CA ALA A 101 5.74 -25.23 12.62
C ALA A 101 7.00 -24.60 13.25
N GLY A 102 6.87 -23.43 13.87
CA GLY A 102 7.98 -22.62 14.33
C GLY A 102 8.55 -21.72 13.22
N SER A 103 9.21 -20.65 13.62
CA SER A 103 10.00 -19.80 12.73
C SER A 103 11.10 -19.08 13.51
N HIS A 104 12.14 -18.68 12.81
CA HIS A 104 13.28 -17.95 13.38
C HIS A 104 13.53 -16.67 12.59
N PRO A 105 12.68 -15.64 12.78
CA PRO A 105 12.86 -14.38 12.06
C PRO A 105 14.15 -13.70 12.47
N GLU A 106 14.84 -13.13 11.47
CA GLU A 106 16.11 -12.45 11.68
C GLU A 106 15.88 -10.95 11.93
N GLY A 107 15.79 -10.56 13.21
CA GLY A 107 15.45 -9.23 13.66
C GLY A 107 16.33 -8.12 13.06
N VAL A 108 17.63 -8.37 12.81
CA VAL A 108 18.54 -7.39 12.21
C VAL A 108 18.11 -7.05 10.77
N TRP A 109 17.80 -8.05 9.96
CA TRP A 109 17.28 -7.86 8.60
C TRP A 109 15.94 -7.16 8.61
N MET A 110 15.04 -7.55 9.52
CA MET A 110 13.74 -6.91 9.69
C MET A 110 13.90 -5.40 9.93
N MET A 111 14.72 -5.01 10.90
CA MET A 111 14.96 -3.60 11.23
C MET A 111 15.59 -2.85 10.06
N GLY A 112 16.59 -3.42 9.41
CA GLY A 112 17.30 -2.76 8.31
C GLY A 112 16.38 -2.45 7.12
N ILE A 113 15.60 -3.43 6.67
CA ILE A 113 14.67 -3.27 5.54
C ILE A 113 13.51 -2.36 5.92
N ALA A 114 12.91 -2.53 7.10
CA ALA A 114 11.81 -1.68 7.55
C ALA A 114 12.27 -0.22 7.78
N PHE A 115 13.54 0.01 8.14
CA PHE A 115 14.10 1.36 8.22
C PHE A 115 14.24 2.01 6.83
N ILE A 116 14.65 1.25 5.81
CA ILE A 116 14.68 1.74 4.42
C ILE A 116 13.25 2.07 3.96
N ALA A 117 12.29 1.18 4.22
CA ALA A 117 10.88 1.39 3.92
C ALA A 117 10.32 2.64 4.61
N LEU A 118 10.67 2.85 5.88
CA LEU A 118 10.31 4.05 6.63
C LEU A 118 10.84 5.34 5.97
N ILE A 119 12.08 5.35 5.50
CA ILE A 119 12.66 6.50 4.80
C ILE A 119 11.90 6.77 3.50
N VAL A 120 11.59 5.72 2.73
CA VAL A 120 10.83 5.82 1.49
C VAL A 120 9.43 6.40 1.76
N ASN A 121 8.68 5.82 2.69
CA ASN A 121 7.33 6.26 3.02
C ASN A 121 7.31 7.67 3.64
N ALA A 122 8.27 8.01 4.51
CA ALA A 122 8.42 9.36 5.02
C ALA A 122 8.74 10.39 3.91
N THR A 123 9.49 9.98 2.88
CA THR A 123 9.78 10.82 1.72
C THR A 123 8.52 11.06 0.89
N VAL A 124 7.78 9.99 0.58
CA VAL A 124 6.49 10.09 -0.14
C VAL A 124 5.50 10.94 0.66
N LEU A 125 5.39 10.72 1.97
CA LEU A 125 4.52 11.49 2.85
C LEU A 125 4.84 13.00 2.80
N ARG A 126 6.13 13.38 2.86
CA ARG A 126 6.55 14.79 2.75
C ARG A 126 6.24 15.38 1.38
N LEU A 127 6.39 14.61 0.31
CA LEU A 127 6.04 15.06 -1.04
C LEU A 127 4.54 15.29 -1.19
N LEU A 128 3.73 14.45 -0.56
CA LEU A 128 2.27 14.55 -0.56
C LEU A 128 1.73 15.61 0.41
N GLU A 129 2.52 16.07 1.40
CA GLU A 129 2.06 17.02 2.42
C GLU A 129 1.52 18.33 1.83
N ARG A 130 2.12 18.81 0.74
CA ARG A 130 1.64 20.01 0.04
C ARG A 130 0.22 19.86 -0.53
N PHE A 131 -0.23 18.62 -0.74
CA PHE A 131 -1.54 18.30 -1.30
C PHE A 131 -2.56 17.85 -0.25
N ARG A 132 -2.21 17.84 1.05
CA ARG A 132 -3.08 17.39 2.15
C ARG A 132 -4.41 18.16 2.26
N HIS A 133 -4.46 19.38 1.73
CA HIS A 133 -5.64 20.24 1.68
C HIS A 133 -6.18 20.37 0.25
N GLY A 134 -5.63 19.65 -0.72
CA GLY A 134 -6.04 19.64 -2.12
C GLY A 134 -7.22 18.72 -2.40
N GLU A 135 -7.23 18.13 -3.58
CA GLU A 135 -8.31 17.25 -4.01
C GLU A 135 -8.45 15.99 -3.11
N VAL A 136 -9.67 15.45 -3.03
CA VAL A 136 -10.05 14.38 -2.08
C VAL A 136 -9.15 13.14 -2.23
N HIS A 137 -8.77 12.78 -3.46
CA HIS A 137 -7.92 11.61 -3.73
C HIS A 137 -6.49 11.79 -3.22
N LEU A 138 -5.89 13.00 -3.32
CA LEU A 138 -4.55 13.28 -2.81
C LEU A 138 -4.51 13.32 -1.28
N ARG A 139 -5.58 13.83 -0.67
CA ARG A 139 -5.74 13.80 0.77
C ARG A 139 -5.84 12.37 1.30
N ALA A 140 -6.59 11.51 0.61
CA ALA A 140 -6.67 10.08 0.96
C ALA A 140 -5.30 9.41 0.87
N THR A 141 -4.57 9.61 -0.22
CA THR A 141 -3.21 9.11 -0.41
C THR A 141 -2.27 9.54 0.72
N TRP A 142 -2.29 10.82 1.12
CA TRP A 142 -1.49 11.32 2.24
C TRP A 142 -1.85 10.63 3.56
N LEU A 143 -3.14 10.34 3.79
CA LEU A 143 -3.60 9.66 4.99
C LEU A 143 -3.12 8.21 5.04
N PHE A 144 -3.16 7.49 3.92
CA PHE A 144 -2.67 6.10 3.81
C PHE A 144 -1.16 6.03 4.04
N THR A 145 -0.37 6.86 3.39
CA THR A 145 1.09 6.88 3.60
C THR A 145 1.50 7.16 5.07
N ARG A 146 0.64 7.82 5.87
CA ARG A 146 0.87 7.94 7.33
C ARG A 146 0.74 6.60 8.04
N VAL A 147 -0.17 5.75 7.61
CA VAL A 147 -0.36 4.41 8.18
C VAL A 147 0.86 3.54 7.88
N ASP A 148 1.43 3.64 6.67
CA ASP A 148 2.64 2.92 6.27
C ASP A 148 3.84 3.27 7.14
N VAL A 149 4.00 4.56 7.48
CA VAL A 149 5.05 5.00 8.43
C VAL A 149 4.87 4.33 9.79
N ILE A 150 3.63 4.19 10.27
CA ILE A 150 3.33 3.50 11.53
C ILE A 150 3.60 2.00 11.41
N ALA A 151 3.22 1.38 10.28
CA ALA A 151 3.48 -0.04 10.02
C ALA A 151 5.00 -0.34 10.01
N ASN A 152 5.79 0.49 9.32
CA ASN A 152 7.24 0.33 9.30
C ASN A 152 7.86 0.46 10.71
N LEU A 153 7.38 1.42 11.53
CA LEU A 153 7.83 1.54 12.92
C LEU A 153 7.44 0.31 13.75
N ALA A 154 6.26 -0.27 13.50
CA ALA A 154 5.83 -1.50 14.16
C ALA A 154 6.73 -2.69 13.78
N VAL A 155 7.11 -2.82 12.49
CA VAL A 155 8.04 -3.86 12.03
C VAL A 155 9.43 -3.68 12.64
N ILE A 156 9.95 -2.45 12.72
CA ILE A 156 11.23 -2.15 13.40
C ILE A 156 11.15 -2.57 14.87
N THR A 157 10.08 -2.16 15.57
CA THR A 157 9.87 -2.52 16.97
C THR A 157 9.78 -4.02 17.16
N SER A 158 9.07 -4.70 16.26
CA SER A 158 8.98 -6.16 16.23
C SER A 158 10.37 -6.81 16.08
N GLY A 159 11.21 -6.30 15.17
CA GLY A 159 12.59 -6.77 15.00
C GLY A 159 13.43 -6.65 16.26
N VAL A 160 13.32 -5.52 16.98
CA VAL A 160 13.96 -5.34 18.30
C VAL A 160 13.46 -6.37 19.30
N LEU A 161 12.13 -6.56 19.39
CA LEU A 161 11.54 -7.52 20.32
C LEU A 161 11.92 -8.98 19.99
N VAL A 162 12.03 -9.32 18.69
CA VAL A 162 12.51 -10.64 18.25
C VAL A 162 13.93 -10.89 18.78
N LEU A 163 14.82 -9.90 18.68
CA LEU A 163 16.19 -10.00 19.18
C LEU A 163 16.24 -10.12 20.72
N LEU A 164 15.44 -9.33 21.42
CA LEU A 164 15.46 -9.29 22.89
C LEU A 164 14.80 -10.52 23.51
N LEU A 165 13.69 -10.96 22.95
CA LEU A 165 12.89 -12.05 23.49
C LEU A 165 13.29 -13.44 22.93
N HIS A 166 14.15 -13.48 21.93
CA HIS A 166 14.51 -14.70 21.19
C HIS A 166 13.26 -15.48 20.74
N SER A 167 12.22 -14.79 20.31
CA SER A 167 10.90 -15.31 19.98
C SER A 167 10.38 -14.75 18.67
N ALA A 168 9.74 -15.59 17.87
CA ALA A 168 9.06 -15.17 16.63
C ALA A 168 7.72 -14.47 16.87
N VAL A 169 7.15 -14.54 18.07
CA VAL A 169 5.80 -14.04 18.37
C VAL A 169 5.62 -12.56 18.01
N PRO A 170 6.54 -11.65 18.32
CA PRO A 170 6.37 -10.23 17.92
C PRO A 170 6.21 -10.04 16.40
N ASP A 171 7.01 -10.75 15.59
CA ASP A 171 6.91 -10.69 14.14
C ASP A 171 5.58 -11.24 13.62
N LEU A 172 5.13 -12.35 14.15
CA LEU A 172 3.87 -12.98 13.76
C LEU A 172 2.66 -12.10 14.13
N VAL A 173 2.68 -11.46 15.31
CA VAL A 173 1.61 -10.55 15.75
C VAL A 173 1.54 -9.31 14.85
N ILE A 174 2.68 -8.68 14.59
CA ILE A 174 2.72 -7.48 13.73
C ILE A 174 2.37 -7.87 12.29
N GLY A 175 2.91 -8.97 11.78
CA GLY A 175 2.57 -9.48 10.45
C GLY A 175 1.08 -9.77 10.29
N ALA A 176 0.44 -10.40 11.30
CA ALA A 176 -1.00 -10.61 11.30
C ALA A 176 -1.80 -9.31 11.33
N ALA A 177 -1.38 -8.34 12.15
CA ALA A 177 -2.06 -7.05 12.26
C ALA A 177 -2.02 -6.28 10.92
N ILE A 178 -0.85 -6.20 10.28
CA ILE A 178 -0.69 -5.55 8.97
C ILE A 178 -1.47 -6.32 7.90
N ALA A 179 -1.41 -7.65 7.88
CA ALA A 179 -2.17 -8.46 6.91
C ALA A 179 -3.69 -8.26 7.06
N CYS A 180 -4.22 -8.17 8.28
CA CYS A 180 -5.62 -7.83 8.53
C CYS A 180 -5.97 -6.42 8.00
N TYR A 181 -5.07 -5.46 8.15
CA TYR A 181 -5.23 -4.12 7.59
C TYR A 181 -5.27 -4.17 6.05
N VAL A 182 -4.32 -4.84 5.40
CA VAL A 182 -4.30 -5.03 3.93
C VAL A 182 -5.56 -5.72 3.43
N LEU A 183 -6.06 -6.73 4.12
CA LEU A 183 -7.33 -7.39 3.77
C LEU A 183 -8.53 -6.44 3.86
N LYS A 184 -8.58 -5.59 4.88
CA LYS A 184 -9.62 -4.55 5.01
C LYS A 184 -9.56 -3.56 3.85
N GLU A 185 -8.36 -3.11 3.48
CA GLU A 185 -8.11 -2.25 2.32
C GLU A 185 -8.57 -2.91 1.00
N ALA A 186 -8.15 -4.16 0.78
CA ALA A 186 -8.55 -4.94 -0.39
C ALA A 186 -10.08 -5.04 -0.54
N LEU A 187 -10.78 -5.28 0.56
CA LEU A 187 -12.25 -5.31 0.58
C LEU A 187 -12.86 -3.93 0.29
N GLY A 188 -12.24 -2.84 0.76
CA GLY A 188 -12.60 -1.46 0.43
C GLY A 188 -12.51 -1.21 -1.07
N ILE A 189 -11.34 -1.50 -1.66
CA ILE A 189 -11.09 -1.38 -3.11
C ILE A 189 -12.12 -2.16 -3.93
N LEU A 190 -12.45 -3.40 -3.52
CA LEU A 190 -13.44 -4.22 -4.22
C LEU A 190 -14.86 -3.65 -4.13
N ARG A 191 -15.23 -3.05 -3.00
CA ARG A 191 -16.54 -2.38 -2.84
C ARG A 191 -16.64 -1.16 -3.74
N GLU A 192 -15.65 -0.27 -3.70
CA GLU A 192 -15.59 0.92 -4.54
C GLU A 192 -15.60 0.57 -6.04
N ALA A 193 -14.85 -0.46 -6.45
CA ALA A 193 -14.85 -0.96 -7.82
C ALA A 193 -16.23 -1.46 -8.26
N LYS A 194 -16.95 -2.16 -7.38
CA LYS A 194 -18.30 -2.64 -7.63
C LYS A 194 -19.29 -1.48 -7.78
N GLU A 195 -19.23 -0.50 -6.89
CA GLU A 195 -20.08 0.70 -6.93
C GLU A 195 -19.85 1.51 -8.20
N ALA A 196 -18.58 1.74 -8.56
CA ALA A 196 -18.20 2.43 -9.80
C ALA A 196 -18.71 1.69 -11.05
N ARG A 197 -18.69 0.35 -11.04
CA ARG A 197 -19.22 -0.46 -12.14
C ARG A 197 -20.75 -0.36 -12.25
N ILE A 198 -21.46 -0.39 -11.13
CA ILE A 198 -22.91 -0.23 -11.10
C ILE A 198 -23.31 1.16 -11.59
N ALA A 199 -22.61 2.21 -11.13
CA ALA A 199 -22.86 3.59 -11.57
C ALA A 199 -22.61 3.77 -13.09
N ALA A 200 -21.61 3.10 -13.64
CA ALA A 200 -21.33 3.13 -15.09
C ALA A 200 -22.37 2.40 -15.94
N LEU A 201 -23.14 1.47 -15.36
CA LEU A 201 -24.20 0.70 -16.03
C LEU A 201 -25.59 1.30 -15.83
N ALA A 202 -25.74 2.25 -14.88
CA ALA A 202 -27.00 2.92 -14.66
C ALA A 202 -27.42 3.73 -15.92
N PRO A 203 -28.65 3.55 -16.45
CA PRO A 203 -29.11 4.33 -17.60
C PRO A 203 -29.07 5.82 -17.22
N ILE A 204 -28.46 6.65 -18.08
CA ILE A 204 -28.51 8.11 -17.96
C ILE A 204 -30.00 8.47 -18.01
N GLY A 205 -30.59 8.74 -16.85
CA GLY A 205 -31.98 9.15 -16.73
C GLY A 205 -32.22 10.35 -17.67
N LYS A 206 -33.10 10.18 -18.63
CA LYS A 206 -33.61 11.29 -19.42
C LYS A 206 -34.23 12.30 -18.46
N PRO A 207 -33.97 13.61 -18.66
CA PRO A 207 -34.64 14.67 -17.89
C PRO A 207 -36.14 14.67 -18.10
#